data_97de35fdf8bc6ab02bfa5083b050f6ca
#
_entry.id   97de35fdf8bc6ab02bfa5083b050f6ca
#
_cell.length_a   1.000
_cell.length_b   1.000
_cell.length_c   1.000
_cell.angle_alpha   90.00
_cell.angle_beta   90.00
_cell.angle_gamma   90.00
#
_symmetry.space_group_name_H-M   'P 1'
#
loop_
_entity.id
_entity.type
_entity.pdbx_description
1 polymer ?
#
loop_
_entity_poly.entity_id
_entity_poly.type
_entity_poly.pdbx_seq_one_letter_code
_entity_poly.pdbx_strand_id
1 'polypeptide(L)'
;MFLIQNTLVSLDVLEKEFCCDLDKCRGCCCIEGDAGAPLTDEEEQKIREILPIILPDMTKEARAVVEAQGLSYLDPSGEKVTSIVNDKDCVFARTDHNGWCYCLIEKAYNAGKIDFKKPISCHLYPIRLNQVGDMIGVEYHRWDICHCARVLGKKLHLPIYQFLKEPLIRRFGQEWYDELCLVAEEWKKQGH
;
A
#
# COMPACT_ATOMS: atom_id res chain seq x y z
N MET A 1 -5.14 -19.59 8.63
CA MET A 1 -4.70 -18.37 9.31
C MET A 1 -3.72 -18.72 10.40
N PHE A 2 -2.72 -17.88 10.63
CA PHE A 2 -1.74 -18.03 11.71
C PHE A 2 -1.88 -16.85 12.68
N LEU A 3 -1.69 -17.13 13.96
CA LEU A 3 -1.56 -16.10 14.99
C LEU A 3 -0.07 -15.76 15.13
N ILE A 4 0.27 -14.49 14.91
CA ILE A 4 1.62 -13.94 15.13
C ILE A 4 1.46 -12.72 16.00
N GLN A 5 1.92 -12.78 17.25
CA GLN A 5 1.70 -11.75 18.26
C GLN A 5 0.20 -11.34 18.32
N ASN A 6 -0.12 -10.08 18.03
CA ASN A 6 -1.49 -9.56 18.01
C ASN A 6 -2.08 -9.48 16.59
N THR A 7 -1.67 -10.39 15.69
CA THR A 7 -2.15 -10.38 14.29
C THR A 7 -2.63 -11.75 13.85
N LEU A 8 -3.69 -11.76 13.02
CA LEU A 8 -4.19 -12.94 12.32
C LEU A 8 -3.74 -12.87 10.85
N VAL A 9 -2.74 -13.67 10.50
CA VAL A 9 -2.15 -13.66 9.15
C VAL A 9 -2.83 -14.71 8.28
N SER A 10 -3.31 -14.30 7.11
CA SER A 10 -3.88 -15.20 6.11
C SER A 10 -2.80 -16.13 5.53
N LEU A 11 -3.17 -17.40 5.25
CA LEU A 11 -2.32 -18.36 4.53
C LEU A 11 -1.85 -17.80 3.18
N ASP A 12 -2.67 -17.05 2.50
CA ASP A 12 -2.34 -16.44 1.21
C ASP A 12 -1.10 -15.52 1.28
N VAL A 13 -0.82 -14.91 2.42
CA VAL A 13 0.38 -14.09 2.63
C VAL A 13 1.66 -14.92 2.56
N LEU A 14 1.59 -16.18 2.99
CA LEU A 14 2.72 -17.12 2.97
C LEU A 14 2.85 -17.88 1.65
N GLU A 15 1.70 -18.27 1.07
CA GLU A 15 1.65 -19.20 -0.07
C GLU A 15 1.62 -18.52 -1.42
N LYS A 16 0.99 -17.33 -1.52
CA LYS A 16 0.83 -16.66 -2.80
C LYS A 16 2.07 -15.87 -3.16
N GLU A 17 2.38 -15.89 -4.44
CA GLU A 17 3.53 -15.22 -5.02
C GLU A 17 3.11 -13.91 -5.69
N PHE A 18 3.91 -12.88 -5.49
CA PHE A 18 3.62 -11.54 -5.98
C PHE A 18 4.90 -10.72 -6.15
N CYS A 19 4.98 -9.98 -7.24
CA CYS A 19 6.01 -8.97 -7.45
C CYS A 19 5.42 -7.89 -8.36
N CYS A 20 5.38 -6.63 -7.94
CA CYS A 20 4.89 -5.55 -8.78
C CYS A 20 5.63 -5.52 -10.13
N ASP A 21 4.87 -5.58 -11.22
CA ASP A 21 5.35 -5.45 -12.60
C ASP A 21 4.93 -4.07 -13.12
N LEU A 22 5.69 -3.04 -12.71
CA LEU A 22 5.38 -1.65 -13.06
C LEU A 22 5.48 -1.41 -14.57
N ASP A 23 6.30 -2.15 -15.28
CA ASP A 23 6.41 -2.05 -16.75
C ASP A 23 5.08 -2.40 -17.44
N LYS A 24 4.27 -3.25 -16.82
CA LYS A 24 2.97 -3.65 -17.33
C LYS A 24 1.80 -2.89 -16.72
N CYS A 25 1.75 -2.78 -15.38
CA CYS A 25 0.61 -2.12 -14.71
C CYS A 25 0.72 -0.59 -14.68
N ARG A 26 1.91 -0.02 -14.88
CA ARG A 26 2.16 1.43 -14.92
C ARG A 26 1.60 2.20 -13.70
N GLY A 27 1.53 1.55 -12.54
CA GLY A 27 1.05 2.20 -11.32
C GLY A 27 -0.48 2.31 -11.19
N CYS A 28 -1.27 1.47 -11.87
CA CYS A 28 -2.73 1.52 -11.89
C CYS A 28 -3.40 1.59 -10.49
N CYS A 29 -2.78 1.05 -9.45
CA CYS A 29 -3.35 1.07 -8.09
C CYS A 29 -3.60 2.49 -7.53
N CYS A 30 -3.00 3.53 -8.13
CA CYS A 30 -3.22 4.92 -7.74
C CYS A 30 -4.33 5.62 -8.53
N ILE A 31 -4.85 4.99 -9.60
CA ILE A 31 -5.81 5.60 -10.55
C ILE A 31 -7.01 4.71 -10.88
N GLU A 32 -7.10 3.51 -10.29
CA GLU A 32 -8.21 2.56 -10.53
C GLU A 32 -9.01 2.27 -9.25
N GLY A 33 -8.78 3.03 -8.17
CA GLY A 33 -9.51 2.87 -6.91
C GLY A 33 -10.93 3.46 -6.98
N ASP A 34 -11.83 2.89 -6.19
CA ASP A 34 -13.18 3.40 -5.91
C ASP A 34 -13.21 4.24 -4.61
N ALA A 35 -12.12 4.21 -3.87
CA ALA A 35 -11.88 5.01 -2.67
C ALA A 35 -10.39 5.35 -2.54
N GLY A 36 -10.07 6.30 -1.66
CA GLY A 36 -8.69 6.65 -1.31
C GLY A 36 -7.98 5.52 -0.54
N ALA A 37 -6.69 5.68 -0.35
CA ALA A 37 -5.91 4.76 0.47
C ALA A 37 -6.13 5.06 1.96
N PRO A 38 -6.34 4.04 2.82
CA PRO A 38 -6.43 4.23 4.26
C PRO A 38 -5.28 5.02 4.86
N LEU A 39 -5.59 5.95 5.77
CA LEU A 39 -4.64 6.84 6.44
C LEU A 39 -4.85 6.82 7.95
N THR A 40 -3.74 6.82 8.70
CA THR A 40 -3.79 7.18 10.13
C THR A 40 -3.75 8.70 10.30
N ASP A 41 -4.11 9.19 11.50
CA ASP A 41 -4.04 10.62 11.84
C ASP A 41 -2.59 11.12 11.78
N GLU A 42 -1.64 10.31 12.24
CA GLU A 42 -0.21 10.63 12.19
C GLU A 42 0.31 10.72 10.75
N GLU A 43 -0.17 9.85 9.86
CA GLU A 43 0.21 9.89 8.44
C GLU A 43 -0.38 11.12 7.74
N GLU A 44 -1.64 11.46 8.04
CA GLU A 44 -2.25 12.69 7.53
C GLU A 44 -1.46 13.93 7.97
N GLN A 45 -1.06 13.98 9.25
CA GLN A 45 -0.26 15.09 9.76
C GLN A 45 1.10 15.19 9.03
N LYS A 46 1.79 14.08 8.83
CA LYS A 46 3.04 14.04 8.05
C LYS A 46 2.83 14.51 6.61
N ILE A 47 1.75 14.08 5.96
CA ILE A 47 1.42 14.53 4.60
C ILE A 47 1.16 16.03 4.58
N ARG A 48 0.49 16.58 5.59
CA ARG A 48 0.24 18.03 5.73
C ARG A 48 1.55 18.82 5.83
N GLU A 49 2.52 18.30 6.58
CA GLU A 49 3.84 18.93 6.73
C GLU A 49 4.65 18.95 5.44
N ILE A 50 4.57 17.88 4.64
CA ILE A 50 5.30 17.76 3.37
C ILE A 50 4.53 18.34 2.17
N LEU A 51 3.26 18.72 2.35
CA LEU A 51 2.40 19.23 1.27
C LEU A 51 3.04 20.39 0.49
N PRO A 52 3.67 21.39 1.10
CA PRO A 52 4.32 22.47 0.35
C PRO A 52 5.40 21.99 -0.64
N ILE A 53 6.03 20.83 -0.37
CA ILE A 53 7.08 20.26 -1.22
C ILE A 53 6.48 19.57 -2.44
N ILE A 54 5.34 18.88 -2.28
CA ILE A 54 4.71 18.11 -3.36
C ILE A 54 3.63 18.90 -4.13
N LEU A 55 3.08 19.96 -3.53
CA LEU A 55 2.01 20.77 -4.10
C LEU A 55 2.32 21.32 -5.50
N PRO A 56 3.54 21.80 -5.82
CA PRO A 56 3.88 22.28 -7.15
C PRO A 56 3.73 21.22 -8.25
N ASP A 57 3.92 19.94 -7.90
CA ASP A 57 3.85 18.82 -8.84
C ASP A 57 2.43 18.21 -8.96
N MET A 58 1.48 18.60 -8.08
CA MET A 58 0.09 18.12 -8.13
C MET A 58 -0.65 18.69 -9.34
N THR A 59 -1.64 17.92 -9.85
CA THR A 59 -2.54 18.43 -10.91
C THR A 59 -3.40 19.59 -10.39
N LYS A 60 -3.96 20.39 -11.28
CA LYS A 60 -4.88 21.47 -10.90
C LYS A 60 -6.12 20.94 -10.20
N GLU A 61 -6.64 19.83 -10.70
CA GLU A 61 -7.80 19.13 -10.18
C GLU A 61 -7.53 18.59 -8.76
N ALA A 62 -6.39 17.95 -8.55
CA ALA A 62 -5.99 17.46 -7.24
C ALA A 62 -5.82 18.58 -6.20
N ARG A 63 -5.22 19.72 -6.61
CA ARG A 63 -5.11 20.90 -5.74
C ARG A 63 -6.48 21.46 -5.35
N ALA A 64 -7.40 21.56 -6.32
CA ALA A 64 -8.77 22.03 -6.06
C ALA A 64 -9.51 21.10 -5.08
N VAL A 65 -9.34 19.78 -5.20
CA VAL A 65 -9.91 18.82 -4.25
C VAL A 65 -9.30 19.00 -2.86
N VAL A 66 -7.99 19.12 -2.75
CA VAL A 66 -7.31 19.32 -1.45
C VAL A 66 -7.72 20.65 -0.80
N GLU A 67 -7.92 21.69 -1.58
CA GLU A 67 -8.39 22.99 -1.09
C GLU A 67 -9.85 22.93 -0.60
N ALA A 68 -10.71 22.19 -1.30
CA ALA A 68 -12.14 22.11 -0.99
C ALA A 68 -12.46 21.16 0.17
N GLN A 69 -11.84 19.99 0.24
CA GLN A 69 -12.17 18.93 1.22
C GLN A 69 -11.02 18.45 2.08
N GLY A 70 -9.77 18.85 1.77
CA GLY A 70 -8.59 18.42 2.52
C GLY A 70 -7.85 17.25 1.88
N LEU A 71 -6.87 16.72 2.62
CA LEU A 71 -5.99 15.63 2.20
C LEU A 71 -6.66 14.26 2.28
N SER A 72 -7.69 14.15 3.12
CA SER A 72 -8.41 12.93 3.44
C SER A 72 -9.90 13.18 3.62
N TYR A 73 -10.69 12.13 3.57
CA TYR A 73 -12.11 12.12 3.91
C TYR A 73 -12.49 10.80 4.58
N LEU A 74 -13.69 10.71 5.16
CA LEU A 74 -14.24 9.45 5.63
C LEU A 74 -15.01 8.80 4.48
N ASP A 75 -14.66 7.58 4.13
CA ASP A 75 -15.36 6.81 3.13
C ASP A 75 -16.74 6.31 3.65
N PRO A 76 -17.59 5.66 2.84
CA PRO A 76 -18.88 5.16 3.31
C PRO A 76 -18.81 4.13 4.44
N SER A 77 -17.66 3.48 4.65
CA SER A 77 -17.44 2.58 5.78
C SER A 77 -17.04 3.30 7.07
N GLY A 78 -16.75 4.60 6.97
CA GLY A 78 -16.22 5.42 8.06
C GLY A 78 -14.70 5.35 8.21
N GLU A 79 -14.00 4.73 7.26
CA GLU A 79 -12.54 4.70 7.26
C GLU A 79 -11.98 6.02 6.71
N LYS A 80 -10.96 6.57 7.39
CA LYS A 80 -10.23 7.73 6.87
C LYS A 80 -9.34 7.30 5.71
N VAL A 81 -9.54 7.91 4.54
CA VAL A 81 -8.82 7.60 3.30
C VAL A 81 -8.29 8.87 2.64
N THR A 82 -7.28 8.75 1.78
CA THR A 82 -6.78 9.88 0.98
C THR A 82 -7.87 10.43 0.09
N SER A 83 -7.91 11.76 -0.11
CA SER A 83 -8.80 12.38 -1.09
C SER A 83 -8.52 11.88 -2.50
N ILE A 84 -9.58 11.83 -3.33
CA ILE A 84 -9.54 11.36 -4.71
C ILE A 84 -10.14 12.39 -5.66
N VAL A 85 -9.69 12.39 -6.90
CA VAL A 85 -10.17 13.22 -8.01
C VAL A 85 -11.13 12.39 -8.85
N ASN A 86 -12.31 12.94 -9.16
CA ASN A 86 -13.33 12.30 -10.01
C ASN A 86 -13.71 10.90 -9.53
N ASP A 87 -13.81 10.69 -8.23
CA ASP A 87 -14.16 9.41 -7.58
C ASP A 87 -13.23 8.25 -7.98
N LYS A 88 -11.99 8.53 -8.34
CA LYS A 88 -11.07 7.54 -8.87
C LYS A 88 -9.61 7.75 -8.51
N ASP A 89 -9.01 8.86 -8.97
CA ASP A 89 -7.57 9.06 -8.88
C ASP A 89 -7.15 9.60 -7.51
N CYS A 90 -6.17 8.99 -6.86
CA CYS A 90 -5.60 9.57 -5.64
C CYS A 90 -5.05 10.98 -5.91
N VAL A 91 -5.32 11.96 -5.01
CA VAL A 91 -4.81 13.35 -5.17
C VAL A 91 -3.29 13.44 -5.25
N PHE A 92 -2.56 12.44 -4.76
CA PHE A 92 -1.11 12.36 -4.83
C PHE A 92 -0.61 11.60 -6.07
N ALA A 93 -1.50 11.11 -6.93
CA ALA A 93 -1.13 10.44 -8.16
C ALA A 93 -0.76 11.44 -9.25
N ARG A 94 0.24 11.08 -10.05
CA ARG A 94 0.64 11.84 -11.23
C ARG A 94 0.97 10.86 -12.35
N THR A 95 0.41 11.10 -13.52
CA THR A 95 0.75 10.33 -14.73
C THR A 95 1.72 11.13 -15.59
N ASP A 96 2.80 10.51 -16.03
CA ASP A 96 3.77 11.11 -16.94
C ASP A 96 3.30 11.02 -18.41
N HIS A 97 4.11 11.59 -19.33
CA HIS A 97 3.82 11.60 -20.77
C HIS A 97 3.84 10.21 -21.43
N ASN A 98 4.40 9.18 -20.76
CA ASN A 98 4.43 7.79 -21.21
C ASN A 98 3.26 6.97 -20.63
N GLY A 99 2.38 7.59 -19.84
CA GLY A 99 1.27 6.93 -19.19
C GLY A 99 1.64 6.16 -17.92
N TRP A 100 2.81 6.45 -17.30
CA TRP A 100 3.20 5.87 -16.02
C TRP A 100 2.63 6.72 -14.88
N CYS A 101 1.85 6.08 -14.03
CA CYS A 101 1.36 6.69 -12.80
C CYS A 101 2.34 6.44 -11.66
N TYR A 102 2.61 7.47 -10.88
CA TYR A 102 3.47 7.42 -9.71
C TYR A 102 2.93 8.30 -8.58
N CYS A 103 3.28 7.95 -7.36
CA CYS A 103 2.95 8.73 -6.18
C CYS A 103 3.93 9.90 -6.01
N LEU A 104 3.42 11.12 -5.87
CA LEU A 104 4.25 12.31 -5.64
C LEU A 104 5.00 12.26 -4.31
N ILE A 105 4.38 11.68 -3.28
CA ILE A 105 5.03 11.48 -1.97
C ILE A 105 6.23 10.55 -2.14
N GLU A 106 6.04 9.38 -2.76
CA GLU A 106 7.14 8.43 -2.98
C GLU A 106 8.24 9.01 -3.88
N LYS A 107 7.87 9.78 -4.90
CA LYS A 107 8.83 10.48 -5.76
C LYS A 107 9.68 11.47 -4.96
N ALA A 108 9.06 12.25 -4.09
CA ALA A 108 9.77 13.21 -3.24
C ALA A 108 10.68 12.50 -2.23
N TYR A 109 10.23 11.38 -1.65
CA TYR A 109 11.04 10.53 -0.77
C TYR A 109 12.26 9.97 -1.51
N ASN A 110 12.07 9.37 -2.69
CA ASN A 110 13.16 8.80 -3.49
C ASN A 110 14.17 9.86 -3.96
N ALA A 111 13.72 11.12 -4.07
CA ALA A 111 14.60 12.26 -4.35
C ALA A 111 15.29 12.85 -3.11
N GLY A 112 15.12 12.25 -1.93
CA GLY A 112 15.70 12.71 -0.66
C GLY A 112 15.16 14.05 -0.15
N LYS A 113 13.99 14.49 -0.64
CA LYS A 113 13.37 15.77 -0.26
C LYS A 113 12.54 15.69 1.02
N ILE A 114 12.11 14.48 1.39
CA ILE A 114 11.28 14.19 2.56
C ILE A 114 11.70 12.84 3.16
N ASP A 115 11.33 12.58 4.41
CA ASP A 115 11.59 11.34 5.15
C ASP A 115 10.38 10.39 5.20
N PHE A 116 9.22 10.80 4.71
CA PHE A 116 8.00 10.01 4.66
C PHE A 116 7.80 9.35 3.28
N LYS A 117 7.97 8.03 3.20
CA LYS A 117 7.94 7.30 1.91
C LYS A 117 6.58 7.31 1.24
N LYS A 118 5.53 6.91 1.96
CA LYS A 118 4.10 6.89 1.55
C LYS A 118 3.24 6.34 2.70
N PRO A 119 1.91 6.44 2.64
CA PRO A 119 1.01 5.77 3.59
C PRO A 119 1.33 4.29 3.71
N ILE A 120 1.22 3.75 4.93
CA ILE A 120 1.53 2.33 5.18
C ILE A 120 0.60 1.40 4.40
N SER A 121 -0.66 1.78 4.22
CA SER A 121 -1.63 1.04 3.42
C SER A 121 -1.18 0.87 1.96
N CYS A 122 -0.62 1.93 1.36
CA CYS A 122 -0.05 1.89 0.01
C CYS A 122 1.27 1.08 -0.04
N HIS A 123 2.08 1.16 1.03
CA HIS A 123 3.37 0.46 1.08
C HIS A 123 3.20 -1.04 1.27
N LEU A 124 2.18 -1.46 2.04
CA LEU A 124 1.82 -2.85 2.27
C LEU A 124 1.06 -3.50 1.11
N TYR A 125 0.51 -2.69 0.18
CA TYR A 125 -0.31 -3.27 -0.89
C TYR A 125 0.48 -4.33 -1.70
N PRO A 126 -0.06 -5.53 -1.94
CA PRO A 126 -1.47 -5.95 -1.87
C PRO A 126 -1.95 -6.53 -0.52
N ILE A 127 -1.22 -6.36 0.56
CA ILE A 127 -1.75 -6.68 1.89
C ILE A 127 -2.67 -5.54 2.35
N ARG A 128 -3.84 -5.93 2.86
CA ARG A 128 -4.80 -5.08 3.56
C ARG A 128 -4.83 -5.45 5.03
N LEU A 129 -4.97 -4.44 5.87
CA LEU A 129 -5.15 -4.60 7.31
C LEU A 129 -6.60 -4.30 7.67
N ASN A 130 -7.20 -5.14 8.50
CA ASN A 130 -8.56 -4.97 9.00
C ASN A 130 -8.61 -5.31 10.49
N GLN A 131 -9.57 -4.73 11.20
CA GLN A 131 -9.77 -5.04 12.62
C GLN A 131 -10.57 -6.34 12.73
N VAL A 132 -10.07 -7.30 13.53
CA VAL A 132 -10.73 -8.57 13.83
C VAL A 132 -10.80 -8.75 15.35
N GLY A 133 -11.88 -8.27 15.98
CA GLY A 133 -11.93 -8.16 17.43
C GLY A 133 -10.81 -7.26 17.95
N ASP A 134 -9.99 -7.78 18.87
CA ASP A 134 -8.84 -7.05 19.43
C ASP A 134 -7.55 -7.26 18.61
N MET A 135 -7.62 -7.99 17.51
CA MET A 135 -6.46 -8.33 16.67
C MET A 135 -6.50 -7.60 15.33
N ILE A 136 -5.35 -7.54 14.66
CA ILE A 136 -5.21 -7.03 13.30
C ILE A 136 -5.19 -8.20 12.33
N GLY A 137 -6.17 -8.27 11.42
CA GLY A 137 -6.15 -9.15 10.27
C GLY A 137 -5.14 -8.67 9.23
N VAL A 138 -4.31 -9.59 8.73
CA VAL A 138 -3.30 -9.33 7.69
C VAL A 138 -3.68 -10.20 6.49
N GLU A 139 -4.28 -9.59 5.47
CA GLU A 139 -4.93 -10.31 4.38
C GLU A 139 -4.39 -9.92 3.02
N TYR A 140 -4.37 -10.87 2.09
CA TYR A 140 -4.01 -10.64 0.70
C TYR A 140 -5.24 -10.20 -0.10
N HIS A 141 -5.22 -8.97 -0.57
CA HIS A 141 -6.25 -8.45 -1.48
C HIS A 141 -5.94 -8.81 -2.93
N ARG A 142 -6.80 -9.62 -3.54
CA ARG A 142 -6.66 -10.06 -4.94
C ARG A 142 -7.44 -9.12 -5.86
N TRP A 143 -6.75 -8.11 -6.35
CA TRP A 143 -7.29 -7.16 -7.32
C TRP A 143 -6.90 -7.54 -8.74
N ASP A 144 -7.83 -7.46 -9.70
CA ASP A 144 -7.59 -7.93 -11.07
C ASP A 144 -6.55 -7.10 -11.81
N ILE A 145 -6.45 -5.81 -11.53
CA ILE A 145 -5.41 -4.94 -12.11
C ILE A 145 -3.99 -5.41 -11.78
N CYS A 146 -3.81 -6.21 -10.71
CA CYS A 146 -2.54 -6.80 -10.30
C CYS A 146 -2.27 -8.17 -10.93
N HIS A 147 -2.98 -8.55 -12.00
CA HIS A 147 -2.75 -9.84 -12.66
C HIS A 147 -1.29 -10.01 -13.11
N CYS A 148 -0.69 -8.99 -13.71
CA CYS A 148 0.71 -9.00 -14.15
C CYS A 148 1.68 -9.23 -12.98
N ALA A 149 1.41 -8.66 -11.81
CA ALA A 149 2.23 -8.84 -10.61
C ALA A 149 2.18 -10.29 -10.09
N ARG A 150 1.02 -10.94 -10.16
CA ARG A 150 0.88 -12.38 -9.81
C ARG A 150 1.66 -13.28 -10.78
N VAL A 151 1.63 -12.94 -12.09
CA VAL A 151 2.40 -13.67 -13.11
C VAL A 151 3.89 -13.52 -12.87
N LEU A 152 4.37 -12.31 -12.59
CA LEU A 152 5.78 -12.05 -12.31
C LEU A 152 6.21 -12.71 -11.00
N GLY A 153 5.41 -12.61 -9.92
CA GLY A 153 5.68 -13.27 -8.64
C GLY A 153 5.86 -14.77 -8.80
N LYS A 154 4.97 -15.44 -9.54
CA LYS A 154 5.10 -16.88 -9.87
C LYS A 154 6.37 -17.18 -10.63
N LYS A 155 6.73 -16.37 -11.63
CA LYS A 155 7.96 -16.56 -12.39
C LYS A 155 9.23 -16.45 -11.51
N LEU A 156 9.17 -15.58 -10.50
CA LEU A 156 10.29 -15.33 -9.58
C LEU A 156 10.25 -16.25 -8.34
N HIS A 157 9.20 -17.06 -8.17
CA HIS A 157 8.96 -17.84 -6.94
C HIS A 157 9.05 -16.97 -5.67
N LEU A 158 8.44 -15.76 -5.73
CA LEU A 158 8.57 -14.76 -4.68
C LEU A 158 7.28 -14.64 -3.86
N PRO A 159 7.21 -15.24 -2.66
CA PRO A 159 6.04 -15.11 -1.78
C PRO A 159 5.77 -13.66 -1.39
N ILE A 160 4.49 -13.34 -1.15
CA ILE A 160 4.04 -11.98 -0.79
C ILE A 160 4.82 -11.44 0.41
N TYR A 161 4.99 -12.23 1.48
CA TYR A 161 5.69 -11.77 2.69
C TYR A 161 7.16 -11.43 2.45
N GLN A 162 7.82 -12.10 1.49
CA GLN A 162 9.20 -11.77 1.12
C GLN A 162 9.26 -10.52 0.24
N PHE A 163 8.34 -10.38 -0.72
CA PHE A 163 8.22 -9.17 -1.54
C PHE A 163 7.96 -7.93 -0.68
N LEU A 164 7.12 -8.07 0.37
CA LEU A 164 6.73 -6.98 1.25
C LEU A 164 7.55 -6.93 2.56
N LYS A 165 8.76 -7.49 2.59
CA LYS A 165 9.61 -7.48 3.79
C LYS A 165 9.73 -6.09 4.43
N GLU A 166 10.13 -5.09 3.66
CA GLU A 166 10.34 -3.72 4.15
C GLU A 166 9.08 -3.11 4.78
N PRO A 167 7.90 -3.07 4.09
CA PRO A 167 6.70 -2.50 4.69
C PRO A 167 6.13 -3.32 5.86
N LEU A 168 6.31 -4.63 5.89
CA LEU A 168 5.92 -5.47 7.02
C LEU A 168 6.77 -5.14 8.26
N ILE A 169 8.09 -5.02 8.11
CA ILE A 169 8.98 -4.58 9.20
C ILE A 169 8.63 -3.15 9.64
N ARG A 170 8.39 -2.24 8.71
CA ARG A 170 7.98 -0.87 9.02
C ARG A 170 6.68 -0.83 9.85
N ARG A 171 5.74 -1.73 9.58
CA ARG A 171 4.42 -1.74 10.24
C ARG A 171 4.42 -2.47 11.57
N PHE A 172 5.08 -3.62 11.65
CA PHE A 172 4.97 -4.55 12.76
C PHE A 172 6.28 -4.75 13.54
N GLY A 173 7.41 -4.31 13.00
CA GLY A 173 8.72 -4.50 13.60
C GLY A 173 9.47 -5.74 13.10
N GLN A 174 10.77 -5.77 13.38
CA GLN A 174 11.65 -6.85 12.92
C GLN A 174 11.30 -8.21 13.58
N GLU A 175 11.03 -8.21 14.87
CA GLU A 175 10.69 -9.43 15.61
C GLU A 175 9.44 -10.12 15.07
N TRP A 176 8.41 -9.34 14.75
CA TRP A 176 7.19 -9.86 14.11
C TRP A 176 7.49 -10.48 12.73
N TYR A 177 8.35 -9.84 11.94
CA TYR A 177 8.71 -10.37 10.62
C TYR A 177 9.55 -11.64 10.72
N ASP A 178 10.44 -11.74 11.71
CA ASP A 178 11.24 -12.94 11.95
C ASP A 178 10.34 -14.12 12.39
N GLU A 179 9.35 -13.88 13.24
CA GLU A 179 8.33 -14.87 13.61
C GLU A 179 7.52 -15.33 12.40
N LEU A 180 7.09 -14.39 11.52
CA LEU A 180 6.42 -14.71 10.26
C LEU A 180 7.28 -15.64 9.38
N CYS A 181 8.58 -15.38 9.28
CA CYS A 181 9.50 -16.21 8.51
C CYS A 181 9.61 -17.63 9.08
N LEU A 182 9.70 -17.77 10.41
CA LEU A 182 9.72 -19.08 11.07
C LEU A 182 8.43 -19.87 10.80
N VAL A 183 7.27 -19.23 10.92
CA VAL A 183 5.98 -19.84 10.60
C VAL A 183 5.94 -20.28 9.13
N ALA A 184 6.43 -19.46 8.20
CA ALA A 184 6.47 -19.78 6.78
C ALA A 184 7.38 -20.99 6.47
N GLU A 185 8.53 -21.10 7.15
CA GLU A 185 9.44 -22.24 7.01
C GLU A 185 8.81 -23.54 7.53
N GLU A 186 8.19 -23.50 8.71
CA GLU A 186 7.52 -24.66 9.26
C GLU A 186 6.34 -25.13 8.40
N TRP A 187 5.57 -24.16 7.86
CA TRP A 187 4.48 -24.45 6.95
C TRP A 187 4.95 -25.18 5.68
N LYS A 188 6.05 -24.72 5.08
CA LYS A 188 6.65 -25.38 3.91
C LYS A 188 7.15 -26.80 4.21
N LYS A 189 7.75 -27.04 5.39
CA LYS A 189 8.20 -28.38 5.79
C LYS A 189 7.07 -29.42 5.93
N GLN A 190 5.85 -28.94 6.19
CA GLN A 190 4.65 -29.78 6.26
C GLN A 190 4.08 -30.17 4.89
N GLY A 191 4.73 -29.77 3.78
CA GLY A 191 4.37 -30.18 2.42
C GLY A 191 3.30 -29.29 1.76
N HIS A 192 3.17 -28.09 2.24
CA HIS A 192 2.26 -27.06 1.71
C HIS A 192 2.96 -26.07 0.78
#